data_72265dc5d722c853892a953762e6f75e
#
_entry.id   72265dc5d722c853892a953762e6f75e
#
_cell.length_a   1.000
_cell.length_b   1.000
_cell.length_c   1.000
_cell.angle_alpha   90.00
_cell.angle_beta   90.00
_cell.angle_gamma   90.00
#
_symmetry.space_group_name_H-M   'P 1'
#
loop_
_entity.id
_entity.type
_entity.pdbx_description
1 polymer ?
#
loop_
_entity_poly.entity_id
_entity_poly.type
_entity_poly.pdbx_seq_one_letter_code
_entity_poly.pdbx_strand_id
1 'polypeptide(L)'
;MYFLIQANVYLDPDHHKIFDALEELNIEYTVINILPTAEKIDFETDRNNIFVYGSVTLARLAKQNASWFPGSFYGGNHLYEVYSRYYGENLLNHTVSVHKISEELIWKKDEIKFIKPYSEAKIFTGKVFNESEWKDFVFESIENKSNRISVDSLVQVSEAKRPIKEARLWIVGGKIIDDKSFLKKEFQKTDCILPMK
;
A
#
# COMPACT_ATOMS: atom_id res chain seq x y z
N MET A 1 -26.16 -2.62 6.42
CA MET A 1 -24.73 -2.28 6.55
C MET A 1 -24.65 -0.85 7.02
N TYR A 2 -23.82 -0.58 8.02
CA TYR A 2 -23.56 0.78 8.52
C TYR A 2 -22.12 1.15 8.24
N PHE A 3 -21.84 2.37 7.77
CA PHE A 3 -20.50 2.78 7.41
C PHE A 3 -19.92 3.75 8.43
N LEU A 4 -18.65 3.54 8.80
CA LEU A 4 -17.82 4.55 9.44
C LEU A 4 -16.80 5.07 8.43
N ILE A 5 -16.87 6.34 8.11
CA ILE A 5 -16.04 6.98 7.09
C ILE A 5 -15.05 7.92 7.74
N GLN A 6 -13.78 7.74 7.44
CA GLN A 6 -12.74 8.63 7.95
C GLN A 6 -12.62 9.89 7.08
N ALA A 7 -12.83 11.06 7.69
CA ALA A 7 -12.78 12.35 6.99
C ALA A 7 -11.36 12.85 6.74
N ASN A 8 -10.43 12.62 7.67
CA ASN A 8 -9.10 13.25 7.69
C ASN A 8 -8.00 12.44 6.97
N VAL A 9 -8.35 11.69 5.93
CA VAL A 9 -7.41 10.75 5.29
C VAL A 9 -7.12 11.10 3.83
N TYR A 10 -8.12 11.58 3.12
CA TYR A 10 -8.02 11.75 1.68
C TYR A 10 -7.98 13.23 1.29
N LEU A 11 -7.01 13.57 0.44
CA LEU A 11 -6.98 14.82 -0.31
C LEU A 11 -7.57 14.63 -1.72
N ASP A 12 -8.21 13.47 -1.95
CA ASP A 12 -8.82 13.15 -3.23
C ASP A 12 -10.08 14.00 -3.43
N PRO A 13 -10.16 14.79 -4.51
CA PRO A 13 -11.34 15.59 -4.80
C PRO A 13 -12.62 14.76 -5.01
N ASP A 14 -12.46 13.48 -5.34
CA ASP A 14 -13.58 12.55 -5.53
C ASP A 14 -14.03 11.82 -4.25
N HIS A 15 -13.39 12.09 -3.11
CA HIS A 15 -13.76 11.44 -1.84
C HIS A 15 -15.22 11.69 -1.43
N HIS A 16 -15.78 12.85 -1.76
CA HIS A 16 -17.17 13.17 -1.47
C HIS A 16 -18.18 12.23 -2.17
N LYS A 17 -17.83 11.64 -3.31
CA LYS A 17 -18.72 10.73 -4.06
C LYS A 17 -19.15 9.49 -3.27
N ILE A 18 -18.41 9.13 -2.21
CA ILE A 18 -18.85 8.03 -1.33
C ILE A 18 -20.10 8.41 -0.56
N PHE A 19 -20.22 9.67 -0.13
CA PHE A 19 -21.38 10.15 0.59
C PHE A 19 -22.61 10.17 -0.32
N ASP A 20 -22.45 10.70 -1.54
CA ASP A 20 -23.52 10.72 -2.55
C ASP A 20 -24.03 9.30 -2.83
N ALA A 21 -23.12 8.33 -2.99
CA ALA A 21 -23.47 6.94 -3.23
C ALA A 21 -24.19 6.28 -2.02
N LEU A 22 -23.76 6.58 -0.80
CA LEU A 22 -24.42 6.05 0.41
C LEU A 22 -25.82 6.64 0.60
N GLU A 23 -25.98 7.92 0.32
CA GLU A 23 -27.28 8.60 0.36
C GLU A 23 -28.24 8.04 -0.71
N GLU A 24 -27.77 7.88 -1.95
CA GLU A 24 -28.56 7.28 -3.05
C GLU A 24 -29.01 5.85 -2.70
N LEU A 25 -28.18 5.08 -2.03
CA LEU A 25 -28.45 3.71 -1.62
C LEU A 25 -29.20 3.61 -0.28
N ASN A 26 -29.53 4.74 0.37
CA ASN A 26 -30.09 4.81 1.72
C ASN A 26 -29.30 3.99 2.75
N ILE A 27 -27.98 4.08 2.68
CA ILE A 27 -27.07 3.42 3.61
C ILE A 27 -26.64 4.43 4.68
N GLU A 28 -26.93 4.13 5.93
CA GLU A 28 -26.55 4.98 7.07
C GLU A 28 -25.03 4.97 7.28
N TYR A 29 -24.50 6.12 7.64
CA TYR A 29 -23.06 6.29 7.93
C TYR A 29 -22.80 7.32 9.03
N THR A 30 -21.62 7.27 9.59
CA THR A 30 -21.05 8.31 10.46
C THR A 30 -19.65 8.66 9.99
N VAL A 31 -19.34 9.95 10.05
CA VAL A 31 -18.01 10.47 9.72
C VAL A 31 -17.19 10.58 11.00
N ILE A 32 -15.98 10.02 10.98
CA ILE A 32 -15.07 10.01 12.12
C ILE A 32 -13.69 10.52 11.73
N ASN A 33 -12.90 10.94 12.71
CA ASN A 33 -11.49 11.26 12.56
C ASN A 33 -10.63 10.22 13.29
N ILE A 34 -9.58 9.75 12.63
CA ILE A 34 -8.62 8.80 13.23
C ILE A 34 -7.22 9.37 13.09
N LEU A 35 -6.50 9.41 14.19
CA LEU A 35 -5.08 9.77 14.19
C LEU A 35 -4.24 8.60 13.65
N PRO A 36 -3.12 8.86 12.97
CA PRO A 36 -2.21 7.81 12.50
C PRO A 36 -1.69 6.91 13.63
N THR A 37 -1.61 7.43 14.85
CA THR A 37 -1.14 6.74 16.05
C THR A 37 -2.27 6.19 16.91
N ALA A 38 -3.53 6.24 16.44
CA ALA A 38 -4.66 5.74 17.22
C ALA A 38 -4.53 4.23 17.52
N GLU A 39 -4.82 3.87 18.76
CA GLU A 39 -4.84 2.48 19.22
C GLU A 39 -6.25 1.90 19.30
N LYS A 40 -7.28 2.75 19.26
CA LYS A 40 -8.68 2.38 19.25
C LYS A 40 -9.50 3.31 18.36
N ILE A 41 -10.69 2.87 18.00
CA ILE A 41 -11.72 3.69 17.37
C ILE A 41 -12.62 4.22 18.49
N ASP A 42 -12.69 5.53 18.61
CA ASP A 42 -13.57 6.18 19.59
C ASP A 42 -14.96 6.37 18.98
N PHE A 43 -15.70 5.28 18.93
CA PHE A 43 -17.08 5.21 18.43
C PHE A 43 -17.84 4.12 19.15
N GLU A 44 -18.89 4.51 19.86
CA GLU A 44 -19.77 3.61 20.59
C GLU A 44 -21.03 3.33 19.79
N THR A 45 -21.44 2.07 19.72
CA THR A 45 -22.64 1.64 19.00
C THR A 45 -23.06 0.23 19.39
N ASP A 46 -24.33 -0.03 19.39
CA ASP A 46 -24.92 -1.38 19.56
C ASP A 46 -24.95 -2.16 18.23
N ARG A 47 -24.58 -1.54 17.12
CA ARG A 47 -24.60 -2.16 15.80
C ARG A 47 -23.41 -3.09 15.64
N ASN A 48 -23.63 -4.23 15.01
CA ASN A 48 -22.59 -5.19 14.65
C ASN A 48 -22.33 -5.26 13.14
N ASN A 49 -23.28 -4.83 12.31
CA ASN A 49 -23.13 -4.85 10.85
C ASN A 49 -22.45 -3.56 10.36
N ILE A 50 -21.16 -3.41 10.69
CA ILE A 50 -20.37 -2.21 10.45
C ILE A 50 -19.26 -2.50 9.43
N PHE A 51 -19.07 -1.57 8.51
CA PHE A 51 -17.92 -1.51 7.61
C PHE A 51 -17.24 -0.15 7.71
N VAL A 52 -15.91 -0.14 7.75
CA VAL A 52 -15.15 1.10 7.81
C VAL A 52 -14.50 1.42 6.45
N TYR A 53 -14.49 2.71 6.11
CA TYR A 53 -13.80 3.23 4.93
C TYR A 53 -12.85 4.35 5.35
N GLY A 54 -11.55 4.12 5.12
CA GLY A 54 -10.53 5.08 5.54
C GLY A 54 -9.11 4.54 5.45
N SER A 55 -8.26 5.01 6.34
CA SER A 55 -6.85 4.62 6.40
C SER A 55 -6.63 3.16 6.77
N VAL A 56 -5.43 2.65 6.50
CA VAL A 56 -4.99 1.33 6.98
C VAL A 56 -5.08 1.23 8.50
N THR A 57 -4.81 2.32 9.25
CA THR A 57 -4.97 2.35 10.70
C THR A 57 -6.41 2.07 11.11
N LEU A 58 -7.38 2.78 10.51
CA LEU A 58 -8.80 2.53 10.78
C LEU A 58 -9.20 1.10 10.42
N ALA A 59 -8.81 0.62 9.25
CA ALA A 59 -9.13 -0.73 8.79
C ALA A 59 -8.57 -1.82 9.71
N ARG A 60 -7.34 -1.66 10.21
CA ARG A 60 -6.70 -2.56 11.16
C ARG A 60 -7.44 -2.58 12.51
N LEU A 61 -7.76 -1.40 13.05
CA LEU A 61 -8.49 -1.28 14.30
C LEU A 61 -9.89 -1.88 14.21
N ALA A 62 -10.60 -1.63 13.10
CA ALA A 62 -11.92 -2.22 12.88
C ALA A 62 -11.86 -3.75 12.79
N LYS A 63 -10.79 -4.30 12.20
CA LYS A 63 -10.60 -5.75 12.13
C LYS A 63 -10.34 -6.40 13.48
N GLN A 64 -9.78 -5.66 14.41
CA GLN A 64 -9.56 -6.10 15.80
C GLN A 64 -10.85 -6.07 16.65
N ASN A 65 -11.87 -5.35 16.21
CA ASN A 65 -13.16 -5.30 16.90
C ASN A 65 -14.01 -6.53 16.54
N ALA A 66 -14.05 -7.49 17.45
CA ALA A 66 -14.76 -8.76 17.25
C ALA A 66 -16.29 -8.60 17.10
N SER A 67 -16.86 -7.47 17.55
CA SER A 67 -18.31 -7.20 17.46
C SER A 67 -18.71 -6.70 16.07
N TRP A 68 -17.78 -6.24 15.25
CA TRP A 68 -18.10 -5.64 13.95
C TRP A 68 -17.89 -6.62 12.82
N PHE A 69 -18.93 -6.77 11.99
CA PHE A 69 -18.89 -7.63 10.81
C PHE A 69 -19.39 -6.86 9.56
N PRO A 70 -18.59 -6.82 8.48
CA PRO A 70 -17.26 -7.38 8.31
C PRO A 70 -16.15 -6.57 9.01
N GLY A 71 -16.47 -5.43 9.63
CA GLY A 71 -15.53 -4.47 10.18
C GLY A 71 -14.69 -3.83 9.09
N SER A 72 -13.72 -4.57 8.58
CA SER A 72 -12.94 -4.20 7.40
C SER A 72 -12.48 -5.44 6.63
N PHE A 73 -12.00 -5.23 5.40
CA PHE A 73 -11.33 -6.28 4.63
C PHE A 73 -9.80 -6.31 4.85
N TYR A 74 -9.32 -5.65 5.89
CA TYR A 74 -7.91 -5.73 6.26
C TYR A 74 -7.55 -7.16 6.68
N GLY A 75 -6.73 -7.82 5.91
CA GLY A 75 -6.38 -9.22 6.13
C GLY A 75 -4.91 -9.55 5.93
N GLY A 76 -4.05 -8.54 5.76
CA GLY A 76 -2.63 -8.74 5.49
C GLY A 76 -2.31 -9.22 4.06
N ASN A 77 -3.30 -9.28 3.16
CA ASN A 77 -3.13 -9.74 1.77
C ASN A 77 -2.11 -8.90 0.99
N HIS A 78 -1.81 -7.71 1.45
CA HIS A 78 -0.84 -6.78 0.90
C HIS A 78 0.60 -7.08 1.34
N LEU A 79 0.80 -7.96 2.32
CA LEU A 79 2.14 -8.38 2.71
C LEU A 79 2.76 -9.27 1.63
N TYR A 80 4.02 -9.03 1.31
CA TYR A 80 4.72 -9.78 0.25
C TYR A 80 4.64 -11.29 0.46
N GLU A 81 4.87 -11.77 1.67
CA GLU A 81 4.79 -13.19 2.04
C GLU A 81 3.42 -13.81 1.80
N VAL A 82 2.35 -13.00 1.84
CA VAL A 82 0.98 -13.47 1.59
C VAL A 82 0.72 -13.49 0.09
N TYR A 83 0.81 -12.35 -0.59
CA TYR A 83 0.42 -12.29 -2.00
C TYR A 83 1.38 -13.05 -2.93
N SER A 84 2.66 -13.20 -2.56
CA SER A 84 3.61 -13.98 -3.35
C SER A 84 3.24 -15.46 -3.45
N ARG A 85 2.61 -16.02 -2.41
CA ARG A 85 2.12 -17.42 -2.43
C ARG A 85 0.98 -17.63 -3.42
N TYR A 86 0.15 -16.59 -3.63
CA TYR A 86 -0.99 -16.69 -4.55
C TYR A 86 -0.61 -16.40 -5.99
N TYR A 87 0.26 -15.43 -6.21
CA TYR A 87 0.59 -14.95 -7.55
C TYR A 87 1.86 -15.56 -8.13
N GLY A 88 2.80 -16.01 -7.28
CA GLY A 88 4.04 -16.68 -7.70
C GLY A 88 4.75 -15.91 -8.82
N GLU A 89 5.03 -16.61 -9.90
CA GLU A 89 5.73 -16.09 -11.09
C GLU A 89 4.93 -15.02 -11.87
N ASN A 90 3.63 -14.89 -11.62
CA ASN A 90 2.81 -13.84 -12.21
C ASN A 90 3.07 -12.45 -11.60
N LEU A 91 3.83 -12.37 -10.51
CA LEU A 91 4.24 -11.10 -9.96
C LEU A 91 5.31 -10.44 -10.81
N LEU A 92 5.16 -9.15 -11.04
CA LEU A 92 6.17 -8.34 -11.70
C LEU A 92 7.56 -8.55 -11.08
N ASN A 93 7.63 -8.61 -9.77
CA ASN A 93 8.85 -8.77 -8.99
C ASN A 93 8.83 -10.10 -8.21
N HIS A 94 8.61 -11.23 -8.89
CA HIS A 94 8.58 -12.55 -8.24
C HIS A 94 9.94 -12.98 -7.67
N THR A 95 11.04 -12.45 -8.18
CA THR A 95 12.42 -12.75 -7.74
C THR A 95 12.92 -11.77 -6.69
N VAL A 96 12.07 -11.38 -5.74
CA VAL A 96 12.45 -10.49 -4.63
C VAL A 96 13.33 -11.22 -3.63
N SER A 97 14.39 -10.55 -3.17
CA SER A 97 15.09 -10.87 -1.93
C SER A 97 14.74 -9.87 -0.83
N VAL A 98 14.74 -10.34 0.42
CA VAL A 98 14.44 -9.50 1.58
C VAL A 98 15.71 -9.31 2.39
N HIS A 99 16.03 -8.07 2.73
CA HIS A 99 17.23 -7.68 3.45
C HIS A 99 16.88 -6.68 4.56
N LYS A 100 17.72 -6.61 5.60
CA LYS A 100 17.72 -5.43 6.44
C LYS A 100 18.31 -4.25 5.69
N ILE A 101 17.85 -3.05 5.98
CA ILE A 101 18.38 -1.84 5.32
C ILE A 101 19.87 -1.63 5.60
N SER A 102 20.37 -2.14 6.75
CA SER A 102 21.76 -2.09 7.15
C SER A 102 22.64 -3.16 6.50
N GLU A 103 22.07 -4.16 5.84
CA GLU A 103 22.84 -5.20 5.17
C GLU A 103 23.47 -4.66 3.89
N GLU A 104 24.69 -5.08 3.65
CA GLU A 104 25.40 -4.75 2.40
C GLU A 104 24.77 -5.54 1.25
N LEU A 105 24.27 -4.83 0.25
CA LEU A 105 23.75 -5.43 -0.97
C LEU A 105 24.87 -5.65 -1.96
N ILE A 106 24.85 -6.80 -2.64
CA ILE A 106 25.82 -7.12 -3.72
C ILE A 106 25.35 -6.44 -5.00
N TRP A 107 26.22 -5.65 -5.62
CA TRP A 107 25.98 -4.93 -6.87
C TRP A 107 26.93 -5.39 -7.97
N LYS A 108 26.38 -5.55 -9.17
CA LYS A 108 27.19 -5.71 -10.38
C LYS A 108 27.52 -4.31 -10.93
N LYS A 109 28.53 -4.24 -11.79
CA LYS A 109 28.87 -2.97 -12.47
C LYS A 109 27.64 -2.43 -13.21
N ASP A 110 27.32 -1.16 -13.00
CA ASP A 110 26.20 -0.43 -13.61
C ASP A 110 24.81 -1.04 -13.31
N GLU A 111 24.70 -1.90 -12.30
CA GLU A 111 23.43 -2.50 -11.91
C GLU A 111 22.52 -1.47 -11.24
N ILE A 112 21.24 -1.58 -11.53
CA ILE A 112 20.19 -0.84 -10.83
C ILE A 112 19.19 -1.84 -10.23
N LYS A 113 18.69 -1.53 -9.03
CA LYS A 113 17.73 -2.37 -8.31
C LYS A 113 16.51 -1.55 -7.91
N PHE A 114 15.34 -2.17 -7.98
CA PHE A 114 14.13 -1.59 -7.39
C PHE A 114 14.05 -2.02 -5.93
N ILE A 115 14.05 -1.04 -5.02
CA ILE A 115 14.02 -1.27 -3.58
C ILE A 115 12.83 -0.56 -2.98
N LYS A 116 12.06 -1.28 -2.15
CA LYS A 116 10.90 -0.75 -1.44
C LYS A 116 10.82 -1.31 -0.02
N PRO A 117 10.07 -0.67 0.91
CA PRO A 117 9.82 -1.26 2.21
C PRO A 117 9.20 -2.66 2.10
N TYR A 118 9.59 -3.55 2.99
CA TYR A 118 8.98 -4.88 3.09
C TYR A 118 7.55 -4.80 3.61
N SER A 119 7.35 -4.01 4.65
CA SER A 119 6.04 -3.73 5.22
C SER A 119 5.35 -2.57 4.51
N GLU A 120 4.02 -2.50 4.59
CA GLU A 120 3.24 -1.38 4.07
C GLU A 120 3.37 -0.08 4.86
N ALA A 121 4.25 -0.03 5.83
CA ALA A 121 4.41 1.13 6.72
C ALA A 121 4.78 2.44 6.00
N LYS A 122 4.97 2.41 4.66
CA LYS A 122 5.34 3.57 3.83
C LYS A 122 6.45 4.40 4.48
N ILE A 123 7.42 3.71 5.06
CA ILE A 123 8.58 4.35 5.70
C ILE A 123 9.40 5.13 4.68
N PHE A 124 9.38 4.69 3.42
CA PHE A 124 9.84 5.44 2.24
C PHE A 124 9.09 4.98 0.99
N THR A 125 9.19 5.75 -0.10
CA THR A 125 8.62 5.38 -1.39
C THR A 125 9.59 4.45 -2.13
N GLY A 126 9.11 3.30 -2.60
CA GLY A 126 9.91 2.38 -3.41
C GLY A 126 10.37 3.07 -4.70
N LYS A 127 11.66 2.95 -5.02
CA LYS A 127 12.26 3.51 -6.22
C LYS A 127 13.44 2.67 -6.71
N VAL A 128 13.95 3.01 -7.88
CA VAL A 128 15.16 2.41 -8.45
C VAL A 128 16.37 3.13 -7.88
N PHE A 129 17.39 2.37 -7.51
CA PHE A 129 18.67 2.85 -7.02
C PHE A 129 19.82 2.21 -7.80
N ASN A 130 20.90 2.93 -8.00
CA ASN A 130 22.23 2.38 -8.19
C ASN A 130 22.93 2.21 -6.84
N GLU A 131 24.15 1.63 -6.84
CA GLU A 131 24.88 1.35 -5.60
C GLU A 131 25.16 2.60 -4.76
N SER A 132 25.65 3.69 -5.40
CA SER A 132 25.95 4.94 -4.70
C SER A 132 24.70 5.57 -4.09
N GLU A 133 23.64 5.71 -4.90
CA GLU A 133 22.36 6.27 -4.44
C GLU A 133 21.75 5.46 -3.28
N TRP A 134 21.92 4.14 -3.28
CA TRP A 134 21.44 3.31 -2.18
C TRP A 134 22.25 3.55 -0.90
N LYS A 135 23.58 3.59 -1.00
CA LYS A 135 24.46 3.87 0.15
C LYS A 135 24.17 5.24 0.76
N ASP A 136 24.01 6.25 -0.07
CA ASP A 136 23.68 7.61 0.36
C ASP A 136 22.31 7.64 1.05
N PHE A 137 21.30 6.99 0.46
CA PHE A 137 19.97 6.89 1.04
C PHE A 137 19.98 6.19 2.40
N VAL A 138 20.70 5.08 2.55
CA VAL A 138 20.82 4.34 3.83
C VAL A 138 21.49 5.23 4.87
N PHE A 139 22.61 5.87 4.52
CA PHE A 139 23.32 6.76 5.42
C PHE A 139 22.42 7.90 5.93
N GLU A 140 21.80 8.63 5.02
CA GLU A 140 20.90 9.73 5.38
C GLU A 140 19.70 9.26 6.21
N SER A 141 19.14 8.09 5.91
CA SER A 141 17.98 7.54 6.59
C SER A 141 18.27 7.14 8.02
N ILE A 142 19.46 6.61 8.30
CA ILE A 142 19.88 6.18 9.63
C ILE A 142 20.29 7.37 10.48
N GLU A 143 21.04 8.34 9.93
CA GLU A 143 21.46 9.56 10.63
C GLU A 143 20.26 10.47 10.97
N ASN A 144 19.24 10.50 10.14
CA ASN A 144 18.06 11.33 10.34
C ASN A 144 17.03 10.64 11.25
N LYS A 145 17.19 10.80 12.56
CA LYS A 145 16.31 10.20 13.60
C LYS A 145 14.83 10.57 13.48
N SER A 146 14.45 11.49 12.63
CA SER A 146 13.04 11.85 12.37
C SER A 146 12.34 10.84 11.44
N ASN A 147 13.10 10.00 10.72
CA ASN A 147 12.58 8.99 9.83
C ASN A 147 12.13 7.74 10.61
N ARG A 148 11.05 7.12 10.17
CA ARG A 148 10.55 5.84 10.71
C ARG A 148 11.41 4.64 10.28
N ILE A 149 12.63 4.89 9.82
CA ILE A 149 13.58 3.89 9.32
C ILE A 149 14.58 3.58 10.43
N SER A 150 14.77 2.31 10.71
CA SER A 150 15.79 1.82 11.63
C SER A 150 16.72 0.85 10.92
N VAL A 151 17.87 0.56 11.50
CA VAL A 151 18.87 -0.40 10.98
C VAL A 151 18.27 -1.80 10.72
N ASP A 152 17.24 -2.17 11.46
CA ASP A 152 16.53 -3.45 11.33
C ASP A 152 15.33 -3.39 10.37
N SER A 153 15.04 -2.24 9.79
CA SER A 153 13.95 -2.12 8.82
C SER A 153 14.19 -3.04 7.64
N LEU A 154 13.18 -3.85 7.29
CA LEU A 154 13.27 -4.77 6.16
C LEU A 154 12.89 -4.08 4.85
N VAL A 155 13.62 -4.42 3.81
CA VAL A 155 13.38 -3.97 2.43
C VAL A 155 13.26 -5.15 1.47
N GLN A 156 12.45 -4.97 0.45
CA GLN A 156 12.37 -5.85 -0.70
C GLN A 156 13.30 -5.31 -1.79
N VAL A 157 14.19 -6.15 -2.26
CA VAL A 157 15.14 -5.84 -3.33
C VAL A 157 14.82 -6.71 -4.53
N SER A 158 14.65 -6.10 -5.69
CA SER A 158 14.38 -6.80 -6.93
C SER A 158 15.06 -6.12 -8.11
N GLU A 159 15.12 -6.83 -9.23
CA GLU A 159 15.51 -6.27 -10.50
C GLU A 159 14.64 -5.06 -10.85
N ALA A 160 15.25 -3.99 -11.35
CA ALA A 160 14.53 -2.85 -11.87
C ALA A 160 13.83 -3.21 -13.19
N LYS A 161 12.52 -2.98 -13.25
CA LYS A 161 11.69 -3.30 -14.42
C LYS A 161 10.88 -2.08 -14.82
N ARG A 162 10.67 -1.90 -16.12
CA ARG A 162 9.91 -0.77 -16.66
C ARG A 162 8.53 -1.22 -17.13
N PRO A 163 7.45 -0.96 -16.40
CA PRO A 163 6.11 -1.23 -16.89
C PRO A 163 5.79 -0.34 -18.09
N ILE A 164 5.37 -0.96 -19.21
CA ILE A 164 4.95 -0.25 -20.42
C ILE A 164 3.53 0.28 -20.25
N LYS A 165 2.69 -0.50 -19.55
CA LYS A 165 1.29 -0.16 -19.27
C LYS A 165 0.98 -0.52 -17.81
N GLU A 166 0.12 0.26 -17.20
CA GLU A 166 -0.47 -0.01 -15.90
C GLU A 166 -1.98 0.03 -16.02
N ALA A 167 -2.67 -0.93 -15.42
CA ALA A 167 -4.12 -0.93 -15.32
C ALA A 167 -4.52 -1.17 -13.87
N ARG A 168 -5.52 -0.42 -13.40
CA ARG A 168 -6.16 -0.67 -12.13
C ARG A 168 -7.52 -1.30 -12.40
N LEU A 169 -7.75 -2.45 -11.78
CA LEU A 169 -8.99 -3.20 -11.93
C LEU A 169 -9.73 -3.20 -10.62
N TRP A 170 -11.04 -2.96 -10.68
CA TRP A 170 -11.96 -3.18 -9.58
C TRP A 170 -12.69 -4.50 -9.80
N ILE A 171 -12.52 -5.42 -8.87
CA ILE A 171 -13.04 -6.78 -9.00
C ILE A 171 -13.99 -7.05 -7.84
N VAL A 172 -15.23 -7.43 -8.16
CA VAL A 172 -16.26 -7.82 -7.19
C VAL A 172 -16.85 -9.15 -7.61
N GLY A 173 -16.91 -10.12 -6.69
CA GLY A 173 -17.44 -11.45 -6.98
C GLY A 173 -16.72 -12.15 -8.17
N GLY A 174 -15.41 -11.92 -8.35
CA GLY A 174 -14.63 -12.47 -9.44
C GLY A 174 -14.84 -11.80 -10.81
N LYS A 175 -15.63 -10.73 -10.88
CA LYS A 175 -15.88 -9.98 -12.11
C LYS A 175 -15.22 -8.61 -12.05
N ILE A 176 -14.62 -8.19 -13.15
CA ILE A 176 -14.14 -6.82 -13.33
C ILE A 176 -15.37 -5.93 -13.48
N ILE A 177 -15.54 -4.96 -12.57
CA ILE A 177 -16.65 -3.99 -12.58
C ILE A 177 -16.23 -2.64 -13.13
N ASP A 178 -14.95 -2.31 -13.07
CA ASP A 178 -14.37 -1.11 -13.66
C ASP A 178 -12.90 -1.36 -13.99
N ASP A 179 -12.41 -0.73 -15.05
CA ASP A 179 -11.00 -0.76 -15.43
C ASP A 179 -10.54 0.64 -15.84
N LYS A 180 -9.39 1.05 -15.31
CA LYS A 180 -8.69 2.27 -15.75
C LYS A 180 -7.30 1.87 -16.25
N SER A 181 -7.10 1.96 -17.55
CA SER A 181 -5.77 1.84 -18.15
C SER A 181 -5.10 3.22 -18.18
N PHE A 182 -3.92 3.32 -17.58
CA PHE A 182 -3.09 4.51 -17.64
C PHE A 182 -1.98 4.31 -18.67
N LEU A 183 -2.11 4.96 -19.84
CA LEU A 183 -0.95 5.22 -20.65
C LEU A 183 -0.13 6.28 -19.92
N LYS A 184 1.01 5.90 -19.36
CA LYS A 184 1.95 6.90 -18.87
C LYS A 184 2.46 7.71 -20.05
N LYS A 185 1.89 8.90 -20.26
CA LYS A 185 2.45 9.89 -21.15
C LYS A 185 3.78 10.32 -20.58
N GLU A 186 4.83 10.17 -21.37
CA GLU A 186 6.18 10.70 -21.18
C GLU A 186 6.84 10.42 -19.84
N PHE A 187 7.56 9.30 -19.78
CA PHE A 187 8.59 9.11 -18.78
C PHE A 187 9.91 9.66 -19.30
N GLN A 188 10.40 10.71 -18.66
CA GLN A 188 11.78 11.12 -18.79
C GLN A 188 12.67 10.10 -18.08
N LYS A 189 13.61 9.55 -18.82
CA LYS A 189 14.89 8.87 -18.49
C LYS A 189 15.10 8.18 -17.12
N THR A 190 14.11 7.54 -16.49
CA THR A 190 14.36 6.69 -15.30
C THR A 190 13.37 5.54 -15.15
N ASP A 191 12.97 4.92 -16.22
CA ASP A 191 11.84 3.98 -16.21
C ASP A 191 12.26 2.54 -16.50
N CYS A 192 11.74 1.57 -15.79
CA CYS A 192 12.04 0.14 -15.86
C CYS A 192 11.12 -0.64 -16.81
N ILE A 193 11.63 -1.44 -17.76
CA ILE A 193 10.84 -2.14 -18.80
C ILE A 193 10.71 -3.63 -18.52
N LEU A 194 9.51 -4.19 -18.73
CA LEU A 194 9.27 -5.62 -18.87
C LEU A 194 8.87 -5.96 -20.29
N PRO A 195 9.47 -6.96 -20.95
CA PRO A 195 8.87 -7.60 -22.10
C PRO A 195 7.71 -8.51 -21.65
N MET A 196 6.54 -8.35 -22.25
CA MET A 196 5.53 -9.41 -22.20
C MET A 196 5.95 -10.52 -23.19
N LYS A 197 5.96 -11.74 -22.70
CA LYS A 197 5.86 -12.93 -23.57
C LYS A 197 4.41 -13.22 -23.87
#